data_eababd1345d10424d6c8055b431f1244
#
_entry.id   eababd1345d10424d6c8055b431f1244
#
_cell.length_a   1.000
_cell.length_b   1.000
_cell.length_c   1.000
_cell.angle_alpha   90.00
_cell.angle_beta   90.00
_cell.angle_gamma   90.00
#
_symmetry.space_group_name_H-M   'P 1'
#
loop_
_entity.id
_entity.type
_entity.pdbx_description
1 polymer ?
#
loop_
_entity_poly.entity_id
_entity_poly.type
_entity_poly.pdbx_seq_one_letter_code
_entity_poly.pdbx_strand_id
1 'polypeptide(L)'
;NKYDKFDGDAYRLAQIMIGGKYGGPKRPFMRVIHDIFKADADGRVKGLFKRNMRYDKHEKGWYVNWDAVGIGLTNMAHEHMTTGLVQSELPPLAPTTIYKRNAAGYSSPLALYATGQLAECIIARAK
;
A
#
# COMPACT_ATOMS: atom_id res chain seq x y z
N ASN A 1 17.95 11.20 13.20
CA ASN A 1 18.08 11.09 11.76
C ASN A 1 16.69 11.20 11.11
N LYS A 2 16.57 12.03 10.09
CA LYS A 2 15.29 12.24 9.39
C LYS A 2 14.75 11.00 8.66
N TYR A 3 15.56 9.96 8.53
CA TYR A 3 15.17 8.69 7.92
C TYR A 3 14.84 7.61 8.94
N ASP A 4 14.93 7.88 10.22
CA ASP A 4 14.38 7.02 11.24
C ASP A 4 12.85 6.99 11.14
N LYS A 5 12.20 6.10 11.89
CA LYS A 5 10.73 6.06 11.90
C LYS A 5 10.17 7.45 12.17
N PHE A 6 9.17 7.81 11.39
CA PHE A 6 8.51 9.10 11.53
C PHE A 6 7.91 9.23 12.92
N ASP A 7 8.12 10.41 13.54
CA ASP A 7 7.74 10.71 14.92
C ASP A 7 6.21 10.89 15.12
N GLY A 8 5.47 11.05 14.04
CA GLY A 8 4.01 11.10 14.05
C GLY A 8 3.40 9.74 13.75
N ASP A 9 2.07 9.68 13.70
CA ASP A 9 1.37 8.48 13.26
C ASP A 9 1.43 8.29 11.75
N ALA A 10 1.11 7.07 11.30
CA ALA A 10 1.13 6.72 9.88
C ALA A 10 0.11 7.50 9.06
N TYR A 11 -1.01 7.88 9.65
CA TYR A 11 -2.02 8.70 8.98
C TYR A 11 -1.48 10.08 8.61
N ARG A 12 -0.79 10.73 9.55
CA ARG A 12 -0.16 12.02 9.30
C ARG A 12 0.94 11.92 8.24
N LEU A 13 1.75 10.87 8.30
CA LEU A 13 2.77 10.61 7.27
C LEU A 13 2.13 10.45 5.89
N ALA A 14 1.04 9.69 5.80
CA ALA A 14 0.30 9.51 4.55
C ALA A 14 -0.24 10.84 4.01
N GLN A 15 -0.80 11.69 4.87
CA GLN A 15 -1.29 13.02 4.47
C GLN A 15 -0.17 13.89 3.90
N ILE A 16 1.01 13.87 4.52
CA ILE A 16 2.18 14.62 4.04
C ILE A 16 2.60 14.13 2.64
N MET A 17 2.66 12.83 2.45
CA MET A 17 3.09 12.23 1.17
C MET A 17 2.08 12.51 0.06
N ILE A 18 0.79 12.34 0.34
CA ILE A 18 -0.28 12.58 -0.64
C ILE A 18 -0.35 14.07 -1.00
N GLY A 19 -0.22 14.95 -0.02
CA GLY A 19 -0.31 16.39 -0.21
C GLY A 19 0.94 17.07 -0.76
N GLY A 20 2.09 16.40 -0.77
CA GLY A 20 3.35 16.98 -1.26
C GLY A 20 3.90 18.10 -0.39
N LYS A 21 3.70 18.03 0.95
CA LYS A 21 4.25 19.02 1.89
C LYS A 21 5.79 19.02 1.91
N TYR A 22 6.36 20.09 2.42
CA TYR A 22 7.81 20.29 2.55
C TYR A 22 8.57 20.26 1.22
N GLY A 23 7.93 20.72 0.13
CA GLY A 23 8.57 20.84 -1.17
C GLY A 23 8.72 19.55 -1.97
N GLY A 24 8.23 18.43 -1.43
CA GLY A 24 8.23 17.16 -2.16
C GLY A 24 7.08 17.05 -3.17
N PRO A 25 7.20 16.18 -4.18
CA PRO A 25 6.12 15.92 -5.11
C PRO A 25 4.96 15.19 -4.41
N LYS A 26 3.75 15.39 -4.92
CA LYS A 26 2.59 14.63 -4.47
C LYS A 26 2.74 13.15 -4.85
N ARG A 27 2.46 12.26 -3.90
CA ARG A 27 2.51 10.81 -4.10
C ARG A 27 1.21 10.18 -3.62
N PRO A 28 0.13 10.20 -4.45
CA PRO A 28 -1.20 9.70 -4.07
C PRO A 28 -1.26 8.16 -4.12
N PHE A 29 -0.49 7.50 -3.29
CA PHE A 29 -0.31 6.04 -3.33
C PHE A 29 -1.61 5.26 -3.04
N MET A 30 -2.47 5.75 -2.16
CA MET A 30 -3.74 5.07 -1.87
C MET A 30 -4.67 5.08 -3.08
N ARG A 31 -4.70 6.18 -3.83
CA ARG A 31 -5.45 6.26 -5.09
C ARG A 31 -4.91 5.29 -6.13
N VAL A 32 -3.59 5.20 -6.24
CA VAL A 32 -2.94 4.25 -7.17
C VAL A 32 -3.26 2.81 -6.79
N ILE A 33 -3.18 2.45 -5.52
CA ILE A 33 -3.57 1.11 -5.03
C ILE A 33 -5.04 0.82 -5.36
N HIS A 34 -5.93 1.77 -5.10
CA HIS A 34 -7.34 1.63 -5.44
C HIS A 34 -7.55 1.40 -6.93
N ASP A 35 -6.87 2.17 -7.77
CA ASP A 35 -6.99 2.03 -9.23
C ASP A 35 -6.47 0.68 -9.72
N ILE A 36 -5.38 0.18 -9.13
CA ILE A 36 -4.84 -1.16 -9.42
C ILE A 36 -5.87 -2.24 -9.06
N PHE A 37 -6.47 -2.15 -7.88
CA PHE A 37 -7.49 -3.13 -7.46
C PHE A 37 -8.74 -3.07 -8.33
N LYS A 38 -9.15 -1.87 -8.71
CA LYS A 38 -10.32 -1.67 -9.58
C LYS A 38 -10.09 -2.21 -10.99
N ALA A 39 -8.89 -2.06 -11.53
CA ALA A 39 -8.54 -2.58 -12.85
C ALA A 39 -8.52 -4.11 -12.87
N ASP A 40 -8.00 -4.73 -11.82
CA ASP A 40 -7.95 -6.19 -11.60
C ASP A 40 -7.67 -7.00 -12.88
N ALA A 41 -6.69 -6.54 -13.67
CA ALA A 41 -6.44 -7.07 -15.02
C ALA A 41 -6.06 -8.56 -15.02
N ASP A 42 -5.45 -9.05 -13.94
CA ASP A 42 -5.04 -10.44 -13.76
C ASP A 42 -6.08 -11.29 -13.01
N GLY A 43 -7.17 -10.69 -12.59
CA GLY A 43 -8.23 -11.36 -11.84
C GLY A 43 -7.87 -11.76 -10.42
N ARG A 44 -6.81 -11.22 -9.82
CA ARG A 44 -6.35 -11.57 -8.47
C ARG A 44 -7.37 -11.20 -7.40
N VAL A 45 -7.95 -10.00 -7.47
CA VAL A 45 -8.99 -9.55 -6.53
C VAL A 45 -10.24 -10.43 -6.69
N LYS A 46 -10.68 -10.65 -7.91
CA LYS A 46 -11.81 -11.54 -8.21
C LYS A 46 -11.57 -12.95 -7.69
N GLY A 47 -10.38 -13.50 -7.90
CA GLY A 47 -10.00 -14.81 -7.40
C GLY A 47 -9.99 -14.89 -5.89
N LEU A 48 -9.53 -13.83 -5.21
CA LEU A 48 -9.55 -13.73 -3.76
C LEU A 48 -10.97 -13.81 -3.21
N PHE A 49 -11.92 -13.07 -3.80
CA PHE A 49 -13.31 -13.14 -3.41
C PHE A 49 -13.89 -14.53 -3.66
N LYS A 50 -13.68 -15.12 -4.83
CA LYS A 50 -14.18 -16.45 -5.16
C LYS A 50 -13.72 -17.52 -4.18
N ARG A 51 -12.46 -17.50 -3.77
CA ARG A 51 -11.92 -18.46 -2.81
C ARG A 51 -12.51 -18.32 -1.42
N ASN A 52 -13.04 -17.18 -1.07
CA ASN A 52 -13.54 -16.86 0.26
C ASN A 52 -15.06 -16.70 0.29
N MET A 53 -15.74 -17.15 -0.76
CA MET A 53 -17.20 -17.16 -0.84
C MET A 53 -17.73 -18.61 -0.84
N ARG A 54 -18.84 -18.79 -0.20
CA ARG A 54 -19.58 -20.07 -0.26
C ARG A 54 -21.08 -19.82 -0.18
N TYR A 55 -21.86 -20.72 -0.76
CA TYR A 55 -23.30 -20.71 -0.62
C TYR A 55 -23.70 -21.52 0.62
N ASP A 56 -24.47 -20.92 1.51
CA ASP A 56 -25.03 -21.58 2.68
C ASP A 56 -26.46 -22.03 2.37
N LYS A 57 -26.66 -23.35 2.33
CA LYS A 57 -27.98 -23.96 2.02
C LYS A 57 -29.01 -23.73 3.12
N HIS A 58 -28.58 -23.61 4.38
CA HIS A 58 -29.48 -23.39 5.51
C HIS A 58 -30.00 -21.97 5.54
N GLU A 59 -29.08 -20.99 5.38
CA GLU A 59 -29.40 -19.56 5.34
C GLU A 59 -29.89 -19.11 3.96
N LYS A 60 -29.84 -19.98 2.95
CA LYS A 60 -30.23 -19.70 1.56
C LYS A 60 -29.60 -18.43 1.01
N GLY A 61 -28.30 -18.28 1.23
CA GLY A 61 -27.56 -17.10 0.80
C GLY A 61 -26.07 -17.34 0.68
N TRP A 62 -25.38 -16.33 0.17
CA TRP A 62 -23.94 -16.33 0.02
C TRP A 62 -23.27 -15.85 1.30
N TYR A 63 -22.24 -16.56 1.72
CA TYR A 63 -21.36 -16.18 2.81
C TYR A 63 -20.01 -15.75 2.25
N VAL A 64 -19.48 -14.65 2.74
CA VAL A 64 -18.14 -14.16 2.41
C VAL A 64 -17.31 -14.09 3.69
N ASN A 65 -16.13 -14.72 3.67
CA ASN A 65 -15.16 -14.56 4.75
C ASN A 65 -14.42 -13.24 4.59
N TRP A 66 -14.99 -12.18 5.13
CA TRP A 66 -14.47 -10.82 4.99
C TRP A 66 -13.09 -10.64 5.62
N ASP A 67 -12.80 -11.35 6.71
CA ASP A 67 -11.48 -11.27 7.34
C ASP A 67 -10.39 -11.81 6.41
N ALA A 68 -10.64 -12.95 5.77
CA ALA A 68 -9.70 -13.52 4.81
C ALA A 68 -9.51 -12.62 3.57
N VAL A 69 -10.59 -12.01 3.09
CA VAL A 69 -10.53 -11.05 1.99
C VAL A 69 -9.70 -9.81 2.40
N GLY A 70 -9.93 -9.29 3.59
CA GLY A 70 -9.17 -8.15 4.12
C GLY A 70 -7.68 -8.44 4.23
N ILE A 71 -7.31 -9.61 4.74
CA ILE A 71 -5.91 -10.05 4.82
C ILE A 71 -5.29 -10.13 3.41
N GLY A 72 -6.00 -10.74 2.46
CA GLY A 72 -5.52 -10.87 1.10
C GLY A 72 -5.31 -9.53 0.41
N LEU A 73 -6.25 -8.59 0.55
CA LEU A 73 -6.11 -7.23 0.00
C LEU A 73 -4.97 -6.47 0.66
N THR A 74 -4.80 -6.61 1.97
CA THR A 74 -3.68 -6.00 2.70
C THR A 74 -2.34 -6.50 2.16
N ASN A 75 -2.19 -7.81 1.99
CA ASN A 75 -0.97 -8.39 1.44
C ASN A 75 -0.70 -7.91 0.01
N MET A 76 -1.74 -7.81 -0.81
CA MET A 76 -1.62 -7.28 -2.18
C MET A 76 -1.21 -5.81 -2.18
N ALA A 77 -1.75 -4.98 -1.29
CA ALA A 77 -1.35 -3.59 -1.16
C ALA A 77 0.11 -3.44 -0.74
N HIS A 78 0.57 -4.24 0.22
CA HIS A 78 1.98 -4.26 0.63
C HIS A 78 2.89 -4.68 -0.53
N GLU A 79 2.50 -5.71 -1.27
CA GLU A 79 3.22 -6.16 -2.46
C GLU A 79 3.35 -5.03 -3.49
N HIS A 80 2.25 -4.35 -3.81
CA HIS A 80 2.27 -3.24 -4.78
C HIS A 80 3.12 -2.06 -4.33
N MET A 81 3.21 -1.79 -3.02
CA MET A 81 4.09 -0.76 -2.48
C MET A 81 5.58 -1.09 -2.69
N THR A 82 5.93 -2.37 -2.74
CA THR A 82 7.33 -2.81 -2.76
C THR A 82 7.79 -3.35 -4.12
N THR A 83 6.89 -3.86 -4.95
CA THR A 83 7.26 -4.56 -6.20
C THR A 83 7.16 -3.72 -7.47
N GLY A 84 6.86 -2.46 -7.34
CA GLY A 84 7.00 -1.52 -8.44
C GLY A 84 5.73 -1.07 -9.14
N LEU A 85 4.57 -1.71 -8.96
CA LEU A 85 3.34 -1.24 -9.60
C LEU A 85 2.93 0.14 -9.09
N VAL A 86 2.93 0.34 -7.77
CA VAL A 86 2.71 1.67 -7.19
C VAL A 86 3.89 2.59 -7.52
N GLN A 87 5.10 2.07 -7.44
CA GLN A 87 6.31 2.86 -7.69
C GLN A 87 6.38 3.41 -9.12
N SER A 88 5.90 2.65 -10.12
CA SER A 88 5.90 3.11 -11.52
C SER A 88 4.94 4.26 -11.77
N GLU A 89 3.88 4.38 -10.97
CA GLU A 89 2.87 5.44 -11.07
C GLU A 89 3.19 6.68 -10.22
N LEU A 90 4.22 6.62 -9.40
CA LEU A 90 4.60 7.71 -8.50
C LEU A 90 5.88 8.41 -8.97
N PRO A 91 6.05 9.72 -8.65
CA PRO A 91 7.32 10.39 -8.93
C PRO A 91 8.49 9.65 -8.28
N PRO A 92 9.60 9.43 -9.00
CA PRO A 92 10.77 8.79 -8.44
C PRO A 92 11.45 9.65 -7.36
N LEU A 93 12.29 9.02 -6.55
CA LEU A 93 13.12 9.72 -5.59
C LEU A 93 14.20 10.51 -6.30
N ALA A 94 14.50 11.72 -5.79
CA ALA A 94 15.65 12.48 -6.26
C ALA A 94 16.96 11.74 -5.91
N PRO A 95 18.02 11.86 -6.74
CA PRO A 95 19.32 11.23 -6.44
C PRO A 95 19.89 11.62 -5.09
N THR A 96 19.71 12.88 -4.68
CA THR A 96 20.15 13.35 -3.36
C THR A 96 19.43 12.64 -2.21
N THR A 97 18.14 12.32 -2.36
CA THR A 97 17.38 11.57 -1.37
C THR A 97 17.89 10.15 -1.26
N ILE A 98 18.17 9.49 -2.38
CA ILE A 98 18.75 8.14 -2.42
C ILE A 98 20.10 8.13 -1.71
N TYR A 99 20.95 9.10 -2.01
CA TYR A 99 22.26 9.23 -1.36
C TYR A 99 22.12 9.37 0.16
N LYS A 100 21.24 10.25 0.62
CA LYS A 100 21.02 10.47 2.06
C LYS A 100 20.45 9.23 2.76
N ARG A 101 19.57 8.49 2.11
CA ARG A 101 19.06 7.21 2.64
C ARG A 101 20.18 6.19 2.80
N ASN A 102 21.02 6.02 1.80
CA ASN A 102 22.14 5.11 1.85
C ASN A 102 23.12 5.48 2.97
N ALA A 103 23.43 6.75 3.11
CA ALA A 103 24.29 7.27 4.19
C ALA A 103 23.69 7.02 5.59
N ALA A 104 22.35 7.00 5.69
CA ALA A 104 21.65 6.70 6.94
C ALA A 104 21.42 5.20 7.19
N GLY A 105 21.87 4.32 6.30
CA GLY A 105 21.73 2.88 6.43
C GLY A 105 20.46 2.29 5.81
N TYR A 106 19.66 3.08 5.08
CA TYR A 106 18.47 2.61 4.40
C TYR A 106 18.74 2.43 2.90
N SER A 107 18.87 1.21 2.46
CA SER A 107 19.27 0.88 1.09
C SER A 107 18.14 0.87 0.06
N SER A 108 16.87 0.99 0.48
CA SER A 108 15.74 0.95 -0.44
C SER A 108 15.68 2.20 -1.32
N PRO A 109 15.69 2.07 -2.66
CA PRO A 109 15.49 3.20 -3.57
C PRO A 109 14.02 3.53 -3.80
N LEU A 110 13.09 2.79 -3.19
CA LEU A 110 11.66 2.92 -3.44
C LEU A 110 11.09 4.18 -2.78
N ALA A 111 10.29 4.94 -3.52
CA ALA A 111 9.52 6.04 -2.96
C ALA A 111 8.60 5.51 -1.84
N LEU A 112 8.42 6.29 -0.77
CA LEU A 112 7.56 5.97 0.37
C LEU A 112 8.03 4.76 1.20
N TYR A 113 9.16 4.16 0.87
CA TYR A 113 9.65 2.95 1.56
C TYR A 113 11.08 3.14 2.05
N ALA A 114 11.29 4.06 3.00
CA ALA A 114 12.60 4.20 3.68
C ALA A 114 12.77 3.15 4.78
N THR A 115 11.82 3.09 5.71
CA THR A 115 11.83 2.16 6.86
C THR A 115 10.76 1.08 6.77
N GLY A 116 9.84 1.15 5.81
CA GLY A 116 8.67 0.28 5.72
C GLY A 116 7.49 0.69 6.59
N GLN A 117 7.64 1.71 7.43
CA GLN A 117 6.59 2.13 8.37
C GLN A 117 5.26 2.42 7.68
N LEU A 118 5.27 3.17 6.58
CA LEU A 118 4.05 3.53 5.88
C LEU A 118 3.38 2.31 5.23
N ALA A 119 4.15 1.48 4.54
CA ALA A 119 3.64 0.28 3.87
C ALA A 119 3.03 -0.71 4.89
N GLU A 120 3.68 -0.91 6.02
CA GLU A 120 3.21 -1.82 7.08
C GLU A 120 1.90 -1.37 7.71
N CYS A 121 1.56 -0.08 7.65
CA CYS A 121 0.33 0.46 8.23
C CYS A 121 -0.87 0.43 7.28
N ILE A 122 -0.69 0.02 6.03
CA ILE A 122 -1.80 -0.12 5.08
C ILE A 122 -2.53 -1.43 5.40
N ILE A 123 -3.81 -1.33 5.74
CA ILE A 123 -4.68 -2.48 6.00
C ILE A 123 -6.04 -2.30 5.35
N ALA A 124 -6.62 -3.41 4.90
CA ALA A 124 -7.99 -3.48 4.41
C ALA A 124 -8.86 -4.19 5.45
N ARG A 125 -10.01 -3.61 5.76
CA ARG A 125 -10.97 -4.17 6.71
C ARG A 125 -12.38 -4.06 6.17
N ALA A 126 -13.20 -5.07 6.44
CA ALA A 126 -14.64 -4.97 6.29
C ALA A 126 -15.23 -4.14 7.44
N LYS A 127 -16.16 -3.30 7.12
CA LYS A 127 -16.91 -2.55 8.12
C LYS A 127 -18.15 -3.33 8.57
#